data_87f5a5a8bfd3d52fc7791259951c5455
#
_entry.id   87f5a5a8bfd3d52fc7791259951c5455
#
_cell.length_a   1.000
_cell.length_b   1.000
_cell.length_c   1.000
_cell.angle_alpha   90.00
_cell.angle_beta   90.00
_cell.angle_gamma   90.00
#
_symmetry.space_group_name_H-M   'P 1'
#
loop_
_entity.id
_entity.type
_entity.pdbx_description
1 polymer ?
#
loop_
_entity_poly.entity_id
_entity_poly.type
_entity_poly.pdbx_seq_one_letter_code
_entity_poly.pdbx_strand_id
1 'polypeptide(L)'
;DWSGDDLAKIMSKIGEESFVKLDKSKIPNAASVEAKSAVAQDYAQPYRGTTVILAYDSEKVPTPPKTMDELVEWMKANPGRFAYNAPGTGGAGDSFARTSVYNFLPEEAITSGDEKWVGEWDKGFEFLKSIHPYMYKSGGSIVYPNKNQGTLDLLNQGEIDMCPNWADMVLSQRAQGAIKDTIKITQIDPSLTGSLQTLTIPTFGSNEEGAYAFMNYMLSEQAQQIMVNDMAAIPLIDTSKMDMTGYEDLQGLDVSNFRILSIGDLGTQFNERWDNEIGSIG
;
A
#
# COMPACT_ATOMS: atom_id res chain seq x y z
N ASP A 1 14.51 9.54 1.20
CA ASP A 1 13.12 9.56 0.71
C ASP A 1 12.16 9.28 1.87
N TRP A 2 10.94 9.73 1.71
CA TRP A 2 9.89 9.56 2.71
C TRP A 2 8.57 9.24 2.02
N SER A 3 7.73 8.45 2.65
CA SER A 3 6.32 8.49 2.29
C SER A 3 5.77 9.90 2.61
N GLY A 4 4.77 10.34 1.87
CA GLY A 4 4.19 11.67 2.13
C GLY A 4 3.67 11.81 3.56
N ASP A 5 3.12 10.72 4.14
CA ASP A 5 2.64 10.68 5.52
C ASP A 5 3.78 10.80 6.55
N ASP A 6 4.89 10.07 6.35
CA ASP A 6 6.04 10.17 7.23
C ASP A 6 6.68 11.56 7.17
N LEU A 7 6.74 12.17 5.99
CA LEU A 7 7.22 13.54 5.84
C LEU A 7 6.36 14.53 6.63
N ALA A 8 5.03 14.43 6.53
CA ALA A 8 4.13 15.30 7.28
C ALA A 8 4.32 15.16 8.80
N LYS A 9 4.48 13.93 9.30
CA LYS A 9 4.78 13.67 10.72
C LYS A 9 6.11 14.27 11.16
N ILE A 10 7.13 14.19 10.32
CA ILE A 10 8.45 14.77 10.61
C ILE A 10 8.36 16.28 10.59
N MET A 11 7.74 16.87 9.57
CA MET A 11 7.58 18.33 9.47
C MET A 11 6.80 18.89 10.66
N SER A 12 5.80 18.18 11.18
CA SER A 12 5.08 18.61 12.40
C SER A 12 5.96 18.63 13.66
N LYS A 13 7.06 17.86 13.68
CA LYS A 13 7.97 17.75 14.82
C LYS A 13 9.17 18.71 14.76
N ILE A 14 9.72 18.92 13.57
CA ILE A 14 10.96 19.70 13.40
C ILE A 14 10.75 21.01 12.64
N GLY A 15 9.54 21.32 12.21
CA GLY A 15 9.17 22.51 11.47
C GLY A 15 9.39 22.40 9.95
N GLU A 16 8.54 23.08 9.20
CA GLU A 16 8.65 23.17 7.73
C GLU A 16 9.93 23.87 7.29
N GLU A 17 10.45 24.79 8.10
CA GLU A 17 11.71 25.52 7.86
C GLU A 17 12.93 24.61 7.80
N SER A 18 12.81 23.36 8.22
CA SER A 18 13.87 22.35 8.09
C SER A 18 13.99 21.81 6.66
N PHE A 19 13.04 22.14 5.78
CA PHE A 19 13.01 21.68 4.39
C PHE A 19 12.96 22.87 3.42
N VAL A 20 13.62 22.70 2.27
CA VAL A 20 13.58 23.68 1.19
C VAL A 20 12.21 23.63 0.51
N LYS A 21 11.56 24.79 0.39
CA LYS A 21 10.38 24.91 -0.49
C LYS A 21 10.82 24.72 -1.93
N LEU A 22 10.30 23.70 -2.60
CA LEU A 22 10.77 23.28 -3.91
C LEU A 22 10.46 24.29 -5.01
N ASP A 23 11.46 24.71 -5.75
CA ASP A 23 11.31 25.40 -7.02
C ASP A 23 11.06 24.36 -8.13
N LYS A 24 9.79 24.16 -8.51
CA LYS A 24 9.39 23.19 -9.53
C LYS A 24 9.98 23.49 -10.90
N SER A 25 10.41 24.72 -11.18
CA SER A 25 11.10 25.07 -12.44
C SER A 25 12.44 24.38 -12.60
N LYS A 26 13.08 23.99 -11.48
CA LYS A 26 14.33 23.22 -11.44
C LYS A 26 14.11 21.71 -11.62
N ILE A 27 12.86 21.24 -11.70
CA ILE A 27 12.48 19.85 -11.88
C ILE A 27 11.57 19.72 -13.12
N PRO A 28 12.08 20.01 -14.34
CA PRO A 28 11.24 20.02 -15.54
C PRO A 28 10.50 18.70 -15.81
N ASN A 29 11.09 17.54 -15.45
CA ASN A 29 10.42 16.25 -15.59
C ASN A 29 9.22 16.07 -14.65
N ALA A 30 9.05 16.91 -13.63
CA ALA A 30 7.87 16.87 -12.75
C ALA A 30 6.57 17.19 -13.50
N ALA A 31 6.65 17.84 -14.67
CA ALA A 31 5.49 18.08 -15.54
C ALA A 31 4.87 16.79 -16.11
N SER A 32 5.63 15.70 -16.21
CA SER A 32 5.17 14.41 -16.71
C SER A 32 4.58 13.51 -15.61
N VAL A 33 4.60 13.94 -14.34
CA VAL A 33 4.08 13.15 -13.22
C VAL A 33 2.57 13.27 -13.16
N GLU A 34 1.88 12.14 -13.35
CA GLU A 34 0.42 12.07 -13.33
C GLU A 34 -0.15 12.08 -11.91
N ALA A 35 0.59 11.51 -10.94
CA ALA A 35 0.15 11.42 -9.56
C ALA A 35 0.54 12.66 -8.75
N LYS A 36 -0.43 13.21 -8.01
CA LYS A 36 -0.19 14.34 -7.08
C LYS A 36 -0.28 13.87 -5.64
N SER A 37 0.77 14.11 -4.87
CA SER A 37 0.67 13.96 -3.41
C SER A 37 -0.12 15.13 -2.83
N ALA A 38 -1.11 14.84 -1.99
CA ALA A 38 -1.84 15.87 -1.24
C ALA A 38 -1.04 16.40 -0.03
N VAL A 39 0.01 15.67 0.36
CA VAL A 39 0.77 15.95 1.59
C VAL A 39 2.11 16.59 1.23
N ALA A 40 2.44 17.69 1.93
CA ALA A 40 3.71 18.42 1.80
C ALA A 40 4.07 18.84 0.36
N GLN A 41 3.09 19.18 -0.47
CA GLN A 41 3.21 19.46 -1.91
C GLN A 41 4.33 20.46 -2.28
N ASP A 42 4.54 21.44 -1.43
CA ASP A 42 5.54 22.50 -1.65
C ASP A 42 6.96 22.05 -1.30
N TYR A 43 7.13 20.98 -0.54
CA TYR A 43 8.41 20.53 0.01
C TYR A 43 8.82 19.13 -0.49
N ALA A 44 7.94 18.47 -1.24
CA ALA A 44 8.13 17.09 -1.67
C ALA A 44 7.88 16.92 -3.17
N GLN A 45 8.68 16.07 -3.79
CA GLN A 45 8.50 15.62 -5.15
C GLN A 45 8.26 14.11 -5.16
N PRO A 46 7.03 13.64 -5.46
CA PRO A 46 6.77 12.24 -5.70
C PRO A 46 7.62 11.71 -6.86
N TYR A 47 8.17 10.50 -6.70
CA TYR A 47 9.01 9.90 -7.74
C TYR A 47 8.69 8.43 -8.04
N ARG A 48 8.01 7.72 -7.15
CA ARG A 48 7.47 6.37 -7.38
C ARG A 48 6.24 6.12 -6.52
N GLY A 49 5.40 5.21 -6.97
CA GLY A 49 4.29 4.69 -6.19
C GLY A 49 4.60 3.31 -5.60
N THR A 50 3.86 2.97 -4.55
CA THR A 50 3.69 1.62 -4.03
C THR A 50 2.26 1.49 -3.51
N THR A 51 1.70 0.28 -3.53
CA THR A 51 0.33 0.06 -3.04
C THR A 51 0.17 -1.36 -2.52
N VAL A 52 -0.70 -1.51 -1.54
CA VAL A 52 -1.22 -2.82 -1.15
C VAL A 52 -2.32 -3.20 -2.13
N ILE A 53 -2.26 -4.43 -2.59
CA ILE A 53 -3.18 -5.04 -3.55
C ILE A 53 -3.63 -6.41 -3.03
N LEU A 54 -4.53 -7.08 -3.73
CA LEU A 54 -4.77 -8.50 -3.54
C LEU A 54 -3.80 -9.29 -4.45
N ALA A 55 -2.94 -10.08 -3.84
CA ALA A 55 -2.17 -11.11 -4.50
C ALA A 55 -2.99 -12.40 -4.53
N TYR A 56 -3.01 -13.11 -5.66
CA TYR A 56 -3.82 -14.32 -5.83
C TYR A 56 -3.17 -15.32 -6.78
N ASP A 57 -3.45 -16.60 -6.58
CA ASP A 57 -3.06 -17.65 -7.52
C ASP A 57 -4.09 -17.72 -8.67
N SER A 58 -3.67 -17.31 -9.87
CA SER A 58 -4.56 -17.21 -11.05
C SER A 58 -5.10 -18.57 -11.54
N GLU A 59 -4.48 -19.68 -11.19
CA GLU A 59 -5.01 -21.02 -11.47
C GLU A 59 -6.16 -21.39 -10.54
N LYS A 60 -6.21 -20.81 -9.33
CA LYS A 60 -7.26 -21.06 -8.33
C LYS A 60 -8.35 -19.99 -8.38
N VAL A 61 -7.97 -18.77 -8.72
CA VAL A 61 -8.87 -17.60 -8.77
C VAL A 61 -8.81 -17.00 -10.18
N PRO A 62 -9.42 -17.62 -11.19
CA PRO A 62 -9.35 -17.13 -12.58
C PRO A 62 -10.02 -15.77 -12.77
N THR A 63 -10.94 -15.40 -11.89
CA THR A 63 -11.62 -14.10 -11.87
C THR A 63 -11.52 -13.53 -10.47
N PRO A 64 -10.49 -12.71 -10.19
CA PRO A 64 -10.28 -12.12 -8.87
C PRO A 64 -11.34 -11.04 -8.59
N PRO A 65 -11.74 -10.87 -7.31
CA PRO A 65 -12.68 -9.84 -6.90
C PRO A 65 -12.14 -8.43 -7.20
N LYS A 66 -13.05 -7.54 -7.57
CA LYS A 66 -12.76 -6.12 -7.88
C LYS A 66 -13.32 -5.16 -6.83
N THR A 67 -14.14 -5.64 -5.93
CA THR A 67 -14.71 -4.86 -4.83
C THR A 67 -14.57 -5.62 -3.51
N MET A 68 -14.72 -4.89 -2.39
CA MET A 68 -14.73 -5.53 -1.07
C MET A 68 -15.90 -6.51 -0.91
N ASP A 69 -17.07 -6.19 -1.46
CA ASP A 69 -18.24 -7.07 -1.40
C ASP A 69 -17.99 -8.37 -2.18
N GLU A 70 -17.43 -8.28 -3.39
CA GLU A 70 -17.03 -9.47 -4.16
C GLU A 70 -15.98 -10.31 -3.44
N LEU A 71 -15.03 -9.67 -2.75
CA LEU A 71 -14.03 -10.37 -1.92
C LEU A 71 -14.70 -11.12 -0.77
N VAL A 72 -15.66 -10.52 -0.09
CA VAL A 72 -16.42 -11.17 1.00
C VAL A 72 -17.20 -12.37 0.48
N GLU A 73 -17.89 -12.23 -0.64
CA GLU A 73 -18.62 -13.36 -1.25
C GLU A 73 -17.67 -14.48 -1.68
N TRP A 74 -16.51 -14.12 -2.22
CA TRP A 74 -15.48 -15.10 -2.56
C TRP A 74 -14.96 -15.84 -1.30
N MET A 75 -14.68 -15.12 -0.19
CA MET A 75 -14.25 -15.73 1.07
C MET A 75 -15.31 -16.70 1.63
N LYS A 76 -16.58 -16.34 1.57
CA LYS A 76 -17.68 -17.20 2.00
C LYS A 76 -17.78 -18.49 1.17
N ALA A 77 -17.55 -18.37 -0.14
CA ALA A 77 -17.54 -19.52 -1.06
C ALA A 77 -16.27 -20.39 -0.92
N ASN A 78 -15.17 -19.82 -0.42
CA ASN A 78 -13.87 -20.47 -0.30
C ASN A 78 -13.30 -20.30 1.14
N PRO A 79 -13.98 -20.82 2.17
CA PRO A 79 -13.56 -20.61 3.55
C PRO A 79 -12.17 -21.22 3.81
N GLY A 80 -11.34 -20.48 4.52
CA GLY A 80 -9.97 -20.86 4.82
C GLY A 80 -8.96 -20.57 3.70
N ARG A 81 -9.39 -19.99 2.57
CA ARG A 81 -8.49 -19.73 1.42
C ARG A 81 -8.01 -18.28 1.34
N PHE A 82 -8.29 -17.47 2.35
CA PHE A 82 -7.83 -16.09 2.49
C PHE A 82 -7.15 -15.86 3.84
N ALA A 83 -6.08 -15.08 3.85
CA ALA A 83 -5.44 -14.59 5.06
C ALA A 83 -4.92 -13.17 4.84
N TYR A 84 -4.84 -12.39 5.93
CA TYR A 84 -4.03 -11.17 5.99
C TYR A 84 -3.13 -11.25 7.23
N ASN A 85 -1.98 -10.61 7.21
CA ASN A 85 -1.09 -10.63 8.37
C ASN A 85 -1.65 -9.75 9.50
N ALA A 86 -1.37 -10.15 10.74
CA ALA A 86 -1.81 -9.39 11.91
C ALA A 86 -1.38 -7.91 11.80
N PRO A 87 -2.30 -6.94 12.00
CA PRO A 87 -1.95 -5.52 12.05
C PRO A 87 -0.83 -5.24 13.06
N GLY A 88 0.02 -4.27 12.74
CA GLY A 88 1.23 -3.98 13.54
C GLY A 88 2.43 -4.87 13.21
N THR A 89 2.25 -5.97 12.45
CA THR A 89 3.37 -6.85 12.05
C THR A 89 3.86 -6.56 10.62
N GLY A 90 3.10 -5.83 9.82
CA GLY A 90 3.45 -5.45 8.46
C GLY A 90 2.34 -4.70 7.76
N GLY A 91 2.72 -3.74 6.91
CA GLY A 91 1.81 -2.76 6.32
C GLY A 91 0.68 -3.33 5.48
N ALA A 92 0.79 -4.54 4.92
CA ALA A 92 -0.29 -5.12 4.12
C ALA A 92 -1.50 -5.51 5.00
N GLY A 93 -1.26 -6.10 6.19
CA GLY A 93 -2.31 -6.40 7.16
C GLY A 93 -2.90 -5.13 7.76
N ASP A 94 -2.06 -4.15 8.11
CA ASP A 94 -2.51 -2.82 8.53
C ASP A 94 -3.43 -2.19 7.49
N SER A 95 -3.00 -2.21 6.23
CA SER A 95 -3.76 -1.67 5.11
C SER A 95 -5.13 -2.35 5.00
N PHE A 96 -5.16 -3.67 4.95
CA PHE A 96 -6.41 -4.42 4.80
C PHE A 96 -7.37 -4.14 5.97
N ALA A 97 -6.92 -4.32 7.21
CA ALA A 97 -7.78 -4.16 8.37
C ALA A 97 -8.30 -2.72 8.51
N ARG A 98 -7.39 -1.73 8.40
CA ARG A 98 -7.75 -0.32 8.54
C ARG A 98 -8.65 0.16 7.42
N THR A 99 -8.32 -0.10 6.15
CA THR A 99 -9.19 0.33 5.03
C THR A 99 -10.55 -0.33 5.09
N SER A 100 -10.63 -1.61 5.52
CA SER A 100 -11.90 -2.28 5.72
C SER A 100 -12.79 -1.55 6.75
N VAL A 101 -12.21 -1.08 7.85
CA VAL A 101 -12.93 -0.29 8.86
C VAL A 101 -13.28 1.11 8.31
N TYR A 102 -12.32 1.78 7.68
CA TYR A 102 -12.51 3.14 7.16
C TYR A 102 -13.43 3.22 5.95
N ASN A 103 -13.80 2.10 5.32
CA ASN A 103 -14.88 2.05 4.32
C ASN A 103 -16.26 2.43 4.89
N PHE A 104 -16.42 2.41 6.21
CA PHE A 104 -17.66 2.80 6.90
C PHE A 104 -17.63 4.23 7.43
N LEU A 105 -16.52 4.95 7.26
CA LEU A 105 -16.34 6.32 7.71
C LEU A 105 -16.37 7.30 6.52
N PRO A 106 -16.62 8.60 6.77
CA PRO A 106 -16.45 9.65 5.77
C PRO A 106 -15.00 9.69 5.24
N GLU A 107 -14.82 10.09 3.98
CA GLU A 107 -13.52 10.14 3.33
C GLU A 107 -12.48 10.98 4.09
N GLU A 108 -12.91 12.07 4.72
CA GLU A 108 -12.05 12.94 5.55
C GLU A 108 -11.40 12.22 6.75
N ALA A 109 -12.01 11.13 7.23
CA ALA A 109 -11.48 10.37 8.36
C ALA A 109 -10.16 9.67 8.01
N ILE A 110 -9.95 9.32 6.75
CA ILE A 110 -8.81 8.52 6.31
C ILE A 110 -7.47 9.29 6.41
N THR A 111 -7.54 10.62 6.46
CA THR A 111 -6.37 11.50 6.60
C THR A 111 -6.42 12.32 7.90
N SER A 112 -7.17 11.88 8.90
CA SER A 112 -7.37 12.59 10.16
C SER A 112 -6.95 11.78 11.37
N GLY A 113 -6.08 12.35 12.20
CA GLY A 113 -5.71 11.79 13.50
C GLY A 113 -6.65 12.24 14.65
N ASP A 114 -7.85 12.76 14.34
CA ASP A 114 -8.82 13.21 15.36
C ASP A 114 -9.45 12.02 16.08
N GLU A 115 -9.36 11.99 17.41
CA GLU A 115 -9.87 10.91 18.26
C GLU A 115 -11.39 10.70 18.16
N LYS A 116 -12.15 11.69 17.63
CA LYS A 116 -13.59 11.52 17.39
C LYS A 116 -13.89 10.29 16.50
N TRP A 117 -12.98 9.93 15.60
CA TRP A 117 -13.17 8.82 14.68
C TRP A 117 -13.12 7.44 15.35
N VAL A 118 -12.49 7.34 16.54
CA VAL A 118 -12.42 6.06 17.29
C VAL A 118 -13.80 5.53 17.63
N GLY A 119 -14.73 6.43 17.98
CA GLY A 119 -16.13 6.07 18.26
C GLY A 119 -16.92 5.58 17.04
N GLU A 120 -16.45 5.86 15.84
CA GLU A 120 -17.13 5.48 14.59
C GLU A 120 -16.63 4.14 14.01
N TRP A 121 -15.63 3.50 14.62
CA TRP A 121 -15.05 2.25 14.12
C TRP A 121 -15.94 1.01 14.31
N ASP A 122 -16.98 1.07 15.12
CA ASP A 122 -17.78 -0.11 15.52
C ASP A 122 -18.29 -0.92 14.32
N LYS A 123 -18.87 -0.24 13.32
CA LYS A 123 -19.36 -0.91 12.10
C LYS A 123 -18.27 -1.65 11.34
N GLY A 124 -17.07 -1.06 11.28
CA GLY A 124 -15.93 -1.67 10.63
C GLY A 124 -15.39 -2.87 11.38
N PHE A 125 -15.38 -2.81 12.72
CA PHE A 125 -14.98 -3.95 13.56
C PHE A 125 -16.02 -5.08 13.49
N GLU A 126 -17.32 -4.77 13.43
CA GLU A 126 -18.36 -5.78 13.15
C GLU A 126 -18.16 -6.43 11.77
N PHE A 127 -17.76 -5.65 10.76
CA PHE A 127 -17.38 -6.20 9.47
C PHE A 127 -16.19 -7.18 9.59
N LEU A 128 -15.09 -6.80 10.28
CA LEU A 128 -13.94 -7.68 10.49
C LEU A 128 -14.32 -8.96 11.24
N LYS A 129 -15.19 -8.87 12.25
CA LYS A 129 -15.74 -10.06 12.95
C LYS A 129 -16.56 -10.94 12.01
N SER A 130 -17.32 -10.35 11.09
CA SER A 130 -18.17 -11.08 10.15
C SER A 130 -17.37 -11.92 9.15
N ILE A 131 -16.19 -11.49 8.76
CA ILE A 131 -15.30 -12.22 7.85
C ILE A 131 -14.36 -13.20 8.56
N HIS A 132 -14.12 -13.00 9.88
CA HIS A 132 -13.21 -13.83 10.67
C HIS A 132 -13.43 -15.34 10.50
N PRO A 133 -14.68 -15.90 10.52
CA PRO A 133 -14.88 -17.34 10.36
C PRO A 133 -14.38 -17.96 9.06
N TYR A 134 -14.16 -17.13 8.03
CA TYR A 134 -13.73 -17.54 6.70
C TYR A 134 -12.23 -17.43 6.48
N MET A 135 -11.47 -16.90 7.47
CA MET A 135 -10.03 -16.76 7.41
C MET A 135 -9.32 -18.13 7.43
N TYR A 136 -8.06 -18.13 7.00
CA TYR A 136 -7.18 -19.29 7.04
C TYR A 136 -7.10 -19.91 8.44
N LYS A 137 -7.08 -21.26 8.46
CA LYS A 137 -7.00 -22.06 9.70
C LYS A 137 -5.78 -22.95 9.66
N SER A 138 -5.08 -23.00 10.77
CA SER A 138 -4.03 -23.98 11.03
C SER A 138 -4.33 -24.69 12.36
N GLY A 139 -4.27 -26.00 12.37
CA GLY A 139 -4.60 -26.77 13.57
C GLY A 139 -6.04 -26.62 14.09
N GLY A 140 -6.96 -26.14 13.24
CA GLY A 140 -8.37 -25.90 13.59
C GLY A 140 -8.69 -24.50 14.08
N SER A 141 -7.68 -23.69 14.39
CA SER A 141 -7.82 -22.28 14.82
C SER A 141 -7.49 -21.32 13.69
N ILE A 142 -8.15 -20.16 13.69
CA ILE A 142 -7.85 -19.08 12.73
C ILE A 142 -6.47 -18.51 13.06
N VAL A 143 -5.67 -18.29 12.00
CA VAL A 143 -4.30 -17.79 12.13
C VAL A 143 -4.14 -16.55 11.27
N TYR A 144 -3.64 -15.49 11.91
CA TYR A 144 -3.17 -14.28 11.24
C TYR A 144 -1.64 -14.35 11.14
N PRO A 145 -1.08 -14.54 9.94
CA PRO A 145 0.37 -14.65 9.77
C PRO A 145 1.12 -13.44 10.30
N ASN A 146 2.37 -13.66 10.69
CA ASN A 146 3.26 -12.57 11.06
C ASN A 146 3.96 -12.03 9.81
N LYS A 147 3.97 -10.69 9.63
CA LYS A 147 4.58 -9.96 8.52
C LYS A 147 3.94 -10.26 7.15
N ASN A 148 4.18 -9.36 6.21
CA ASN A 148 3.73 -9.49 4.82
C ASN A 148 4.25 -10.78 4.18
N GLN A 149 5.51 -11.18 4.51
CA GLN A 149 6.11 -12.41 3.97
C GLN A 149 5.33 -13.65 4.40
N GLY A 150 4.84 -13.71 5.64
CA GLY A 150 4.09 -14.87 6.13
C GLY A 150 2.83 -15.16 5.31
N THR A 151 2.09 -14.12 4.89
CA THR A 151 0.93 -14.31 3.99
C THR A 151 1.35 -14.72 2.58
N LEU A 152 2.43 -14.14 2.06
CA LEU A 152 2.93 -14.47 0.73
C LEU A 152 3.46 -15.90 0.67
N ASP A 153 4.09 -16.37 1.74
CA ASP A 153 4.57 -17.75 1.84
C ASP A 153 3.41 -18.75 1.82
N LEU A 154 2.32 -18.48 2.57
CA LEU A 154 1.11 -19.30 2.53
C LEU A 154 0.49 -19.36 1.13
N LEU A 155 0.43 -18.23 0.43
CA LEU A 155 -0.06 -18.16 -0.95
C LEU A 155 0.83 -18.97 -1.89
N ASN A 156 2.15 -18.82 -1.79
CA ASN A 156 3.10 -19.54 -2.61
C ASN A 156 3.09 -21.05 -2.36
N GLN A 157 2.83 -21.48 -1.11
CA GLN A 157 2.68 -22.88 -0.74
C GLN A 157 1.33 -23.48 -1.15
N GLY A 158 0.34 -22.63 -1.50
CA GLY A 158 -1.00 -23.04 -1.87
C GLY A 158 -1.89 -23.36 -0.67
N GLU A 159 -1.51 -22.92 0.52
CA GLU A 159 -2.33 -23.01 1.74
C GLU A 159 -3.52 -22.05 1.67
N ILE A 160 -3.33 -20.88 1.05
CA ILE A 160 -4.36 -19.91 0.71
C ILE A 160 -4.32 -19.62 -0.79
N ASP A 161 -5.37 -18.99 -1.32
CA ASP A 161 -5.46 -18.63 -2.74
C ASP A 161 -5.40 -17.11 -2.97
N MET A 162 -5.55 -16.31 -1.90
CA MET A 162 -5.52 -14.86 -1.98
C MET A 162 -5.10 -14.22 -0.65
N CYS A 163 -4.36 -13.11 -0.71
CA CYS A 163 -4.00 -12.29 0.43
C CYS A 163 -3.73 -10.83 0.02
N PRO A 164 -3.90 -9.84 0.92
CA PRO A 164 -3.34 -8.52 0.69
C PRO A 164 -1.81 -8.57 0.81
N ASN A 165 -1.11 -7.89 -0.09
CA ASN A 165 0.34 -7.74 -0.03
C ASN A 165 0.78 -6.48 -0.77
N TRP A 166 2.05 -6.07 -0.63
CA TRP A 166 2.62 -4.99 -1.40
C TRP A 166 2.88 -5.43 -2.84
N ALA A 167 2.47 -4.62 -3.81
CA ALA A 167 2.63 -4.93 -5.23
C ALA A 167 4.10 -5.17 -5.61
N ASP A 168 4.98 -4.27 -5.18
CA ASP A 168 6.42 -4.35 -5.42
C ASP A 168 7.03 -5.62 -4.80
N MET A 169 6.61 -6.03 -3.61
CA MET A 169 7.08 -7.24 -2.96
C MET A 169 6.68 -8.51 -3.74
N VAL A 170 5.43 -8.58 -4.19
CA VAL A 170 4.93 -9.73 -4.97
C VAL A 170 5.65 -9.82 -6.31
N LEU A 171 5.71 -8.70 -7.05
CA LEU A 171 6.28 -8.68 -8.40
C LEU A 171 7.80 -8.91 -8.40
N SER A 172 8.53 -8.33 -7.43
CA SER A 172 9.98 -8.57 -7.32
C SER A 172 10.28 -10.03 -7.00
N GLN A 173 9.54 -10.67 -6.08
CA GLN A 173 9.77 -12.08 -5.75
C GLN A 173 9.38 -13.00 -6.91
N ARG A 174 8.32 -12.65 -7.66
CA ARG A 174 7.96 -13.39 -8.87
C ARG A 174 9.06 -13.27 -9.95
N ALA A 175 9.55 -12.07 -10.21
CA ALA A 175 10.61 -11.83 -11.18
C ALA A 175 11.92 -12.58 -10.83
N GLN A 176 12.18 -12.76 -9.53
CA GLN A 176 13.33 -13.53 -9.03
C GLN A 176 13.09 -15.05 -9.00
N GLY A 177 11.90 -15.52 -9.37
CA GLY A 177 11.53 -16.94 -9.29
C GLY A 177 11.39 -17.47 -7.86
N ALA A 178 11.27 -16.58 -6.86
CA ALA A 178 11.08 -16.95 -5.46
C ALA A 178 9.65 -17.39 -5.15
N ILE A 179 8.69 -16.92 -5.93
CA ILE A 179 7.29 -17.35 -5.89
C ILE A 179 6.80 -17.78 -7.27
N LYS A 180 5.68 -18.50 -7.32
CA LYS A 180 5.11 -19.04 -8.57
C LYS A 180 4.72 -17.93 -9.54
N ASP A 181 4.90 -18.18 -10.84
CA ASP A 181 4.48 -17.28 -11.93
C ASP A 181 2.94 -17.14 -12.01
N THR A 182 2.19 -18.09 -11.43
CA THR A 182 0.73 -18.05 -11.34
C THR A 182 0.22 -17.01 -10.34
N ILE A 183 1.09 -16.53 -9.44
CA ILE A 183 0.73 -15.47 -8.49
C ILE A 183 0.69 -14.14 -9.23
N LYS A 184 -0.51 -13.57 -9.29
CA LYS A 184 -0.85 -12.30 -9.94
C LYS A 184 -1.33 -11.30 -8.90
N ILE A 185 -1.52 -10.05 -9.34
CA ILE A 185 -2.03 -8.97 -8.49
C ILE A 185 -3.30 -8.37 -9.07
N THR A 186 -4.15 -7.83 -8.21
CA THR A 186 -5.33 -7.07 -8.60
C THR A 186 -5.63 -5.98 -7.58
N GLN A 187 -6.10 -4.84 -8.05
CA GLN A 187 -6.61 -3.76 -7.21
C GLN A 187 -8.12 -3.93 -7.04
N ILE A 188 -8.61 -3.65 -5.82
CA ILE A 188 -10.05 -3.59 -5.52
C ILE A 188 -10.50 -2.13 -5.38
N ASP A 189 -11.80 -1.89 -5.48
CA ASP A 189 -12.43 -0.59 -5.27
C ASP A 189 -13.42 -0.67 -4.08
N PRO A 190 -13.34 0.22 -3.06
CA PRO A 190 -12.25 1.17 -2.82
C PRO A 190 -10.90 0.49 -2.63
N SER A 191 -9.82 1.14 -3.10
CA SER A 191 -8.49 0.55 -3.04
C SER A 191 -8.00 0.37 -1.60
N LEU A 192 -7.11 -0.58 -1.40
CA LEU A 192 -6.29 -0.65 -0.19
C LEU A 192 -5.31 0.53 -0.17
N THR A 193 -4.50 0.68 0.89
CA THR A 193 -3.62 1.83 0.98
C THR A 193 -2.52 1.80 -0.08
N GLY A 194 -2.34 2.94 -0.74
CA GLY A 194 -1.18 3.23 -1.55
C GLY A 194 -0.35 4.34 -0.93
N SER A 195 0.85 4.53 -1.42
CA SER A 195 1.74 5.60 -1.00
C SER A 195 2.57 6.09 -2.17
N LEU A 196 2.77 7.39 -2.23
CA LEU A 196 3.75 8.02 -3.10
C LEU A 196 5.02 8.26 -2.30
N GLN A 197 6.11 7.65 -2.73
CA GLN A 197 7.42 7.93 -2.16
C GLN A 197 7.93 9.26 -2.71
N THR A 198 8.42 10.11 -1.83
CA THR A 198 8.78 11.48 -2.16
C THR A 198 10.24 11.78 -1.85
N LEU A 199 10.82 12.69 -2.60
CA LEU A 199 12.12 13.29 -2.35
C LEU A 199 11.94 14.69 -1.77
N THR A 200 12.76 15.05 -0.79
CA THR A 200 12.79 16.36 -0.14
C THR A 200 14.22 16.86 -0.08
N ILE A 201 14.41 18.17 0.11
CA ILE A 201 15.72 18.79 0.32
C ILE A 201 15.75 19.38 1.73
N PRO A 202 16.56 18.85 2.65
CA PRO A 202 16.73 19.48 3.96
C PRO A 202 17.53 20.78 3.84
N THR A 203 17.16 21.83 4.60
CA THR A 203 17.81 23.14 4.54
C THR A 203 19.27 23.11 5.02
N PHE A 204 19.64 22.11 5.81
CA PHE A 204 21.03 21.89 6.25
C PHE A 204 21.85 21.04 5.23
N GLY A 205 21.29 20.72 4.08
CA GLY A 205 21.99 20.03 3.00
C GLY A 205 23.04 20.92 2.35
N SER A 206 24.14 20.31 1.89
CA SER A 206 25.31 21.06 1.36
C SER A 206 25.26 21.27 -0.16
N ASN A 207 24.35 20.64 -0.89
CA ASN A 207 24.30 20.68 -2.34
C ASN A 207 22.85 20.68 -2.88
N GLU A 208 22.21 21.83 -2.78
CA GLU A 208 20.82 21.99 -3.25
C GLU A 208 20.69 21.78 -4.77
N GLU A 209 21.64 22.30 -5.56
CA GLU A 209 21.61 22.12 -7.03
C GLU A 209 21.72 20.65 -7.43
N GLY A 210 22.60 19.90 -6.77
CA GLY A 210 22.72 18.45 -6.96
C GLY A 210 21.47 17.71 -6.56
N ALA A 211 20.78 18.14 -5.50
CA ALA A 211 19.51 17.55 -5.08
C ALA A 211 18.40 17.78 -6.13
N TYR A 212 18.27 18.98 -6.71
CA TYR A 212 17.33 19.23 -7.80
C TYR A 212 17.67 18.43 -9.05
N ALA A 213 18.95 18.32 -9.43
CA ALA A 213 19.37 17.50 -10.56
C ALA A 213 19.02 16.03 -10.35
N PHE A 214 19.23 15.51 -9.12
CA PHE A 214 18.84 14.15 -8.77
C PHE A 214 17.32 13.95 -8.80
N MET A 215 16.53 14.87 -8.22
CA MET A 215 15.06 14.80 -8.29
C MET A 215 14.57 14.77 -9.75
N ASN A 216 15.13 15.62 -10.60
CA ASN A 216 14.76 15.65 -12.01
C ASN A 216 15.14 14.35 -12.73
N TYR A 217 16.32 13.78 -12.43
CA TYR A 217 16.77 12.50 -12.99
C TYR A 217 15.83 11.36 -12.58
N MET A 218 15.39 11.31 -11.30
CA MET A 218 14.49 10.25 -10.82
C MET A 218 13.14 10.22 -11.55
N LEU A 219 12.75 11.29 -12.21
CA LEU A 219 11.55 11.39 -13.04
C LEU A 219 11.83 11.22 -14.56
N SER A 220 13.05 10.84 -14.94
CA SER A 220 13.36 10.49 -16.34
C SER A 220 12.88 9.08 -16.67
N GLU A 221 12.59 8.83 -17.94
CA GLU A 221 12.24 7.49 -18.44
C GLU A 221 13.30 6.44 -18.03
N GLN A 222 14.58 6.80 -18.10
CA GLN A 222 15.68 5.93 -17.69
C GLN A 222 15.63 5.54 -16.22
N ALA A 223 15.47 6.50 -15.32
CA ALA A 223 15.42 6.21 -13.88
C ALA A 223 14.14 5.43 -13.50
N GLN A 224 13.00 5.77 -14.11
CA GLN A 224 11.75 5.06 -13.90
C GLN A 224 11.85 3.61 -14.39
N GLN A 225 12.49 3.37 -15.54
CA GLN A 225 12.74 2.01 -16.03
C GLN A 225 13.62 1.20 -15.09
N ILE A 226 14.69 1.79 -14.55
CA ILE A 226 15.55 1.13 -13.56
C ILE A 226 14.72 0.75 -12.31
N MET A 227 13.87 1.65 -11.82
CA MET A 227 13.05 1.38 -10.64
C MET A 227 12.00 0.29 -10.89
N VAL A 228 11.43 0.21 -12.09
CA VAL A 228 10.55 -0.92 -12.46
C VAL A 228 11.34 -2.22 -12.44
N ASN A 229 12.48 -2.26 -13.10
CA ASN A 229 13.25 -3.50 -13.28
C ASN A 229 13.84 -4.02 -11.96
N ASP A 230 14.37 -3.12 -11.12
CA ASP A 230 15.14 -3.51 -9.94
C ASP A 230 14.28 -3.66 -8.68
N MET A 231 13.12 -3.00 -8.63
CA MET A 231 12.29 -2.98 -7.42
C MET A 231 10.78 -3.06 -7.67
N ALA A 232 10.35 -3.30 -8.91
CA ALA A 232 8.95 -3.35 -9.30
C ALA A 232 8.15 -2.11 -8.81
N ALA A 233 8.79 -0.94 -8.79
CA ALA A 233 8.14 0.31 -8.39
C ALA A 233 7.05 0.69 -9.38
N ILE A 234 5.96 1.27 -8.87
CA ILE A 234 4.92 1.83 -9.72
C ILE A 234 5.44 3.15 -10.30
N PRO A 235 5.62 3.25 -11.63
CA PRO A 235 6.10 4.47 -12.25
C PRO A 235 5.05 5.58 -12.17
N LEU A 236 5.52 6.83 -12.07
CA LEU A 236 4.64 8.01 -11.99
C LEU A 236 4.61 8.83 -13.29
N ILE A 237 5.25 8.34 -14.34
CA ILE A 237 5.25 8.95 -15.68
C ILE A 237 4.49 8.05 -16.66
N ASP A 238 4.18 8.57 -17.84
CA ASP A 238 3.58 7.78 -18.91
C ASP A 238 4.43 6.55 -19.25
N THR A 239 3.84 5.38 -19.08
CA THR A 239 4.50 4.08 -19.28
C THR A 239 4.51 3.63 -20.74
N SER A 240 3.87 4.36 -21.66
CA SER A 240 3.76 3.97 -23.08
C SER A 240 5.10 3.82 -23.80
N LYS A 241 6.16 4.44 -23.27
CA LYS A 241 7.53 4.37 -23.80
C LYS A 241 8.46 3.48 -23.00
N MET A 242 7.95 2.83 -21.95
CA MET A 242 8.72 1.98 -21.05
C MET A 242 8.60 0.51 -21.47
N ASP A 243 9.65 -0.27 -21.22
CA ASP A 243 9.58 -1.72 -21.32
C ASP A 243 8.98 -2.28 -20.01
N MET A 244 7.74 -2.73 -20.10
CA MET A 244 7.00 -3.30 -18.97
C MET A 244 6.99 -4.83 -19.01
N THR A 245 7.85 -5.46 -19.81
CA THR A 245 7.94 -6.93 -19.91
C THR A 245 8.22 -7.55 -18.53
N GLY A 246 7.32 -8.44 -18.09
CA GLY A 246 7.35 -9.07 -16.76
C GLY A 246 6.71 -8.25 -15.65
N TYR A 247 6.33 -7.00 -15.92
CA TYR A 247 5.68 -6.06 -14.97
C TYR A 247 4.38 -5.50 -15.54
N GLU A 248 3.75 -6.19 -16.49
CA GLU A 248 2.49 -5.77 -17.13
C GLU A 248 1.38 -5.54 -16.11
N ASP A 249 1.40 -6.27 -15.00
CA ASP A 249 0.44 -6.11 -13.90
C ASP A 249 0.44 -4.69 -13.31
N LEU A 250 1.60 -3.96 -13.35
CA LEU A 250 1.68 -2.59 -12.86
C LEU A 250 0.84 -1.62 -13.70
N GLN A 251 0.67 -1.89 -15.00
CA GLN A 251 -0.13 -1.06 -15.89
C GLN A 251 -1.64 -1.16 -15.60
N GLY A 252 -2.04 -2.21 -14.87
CA GLY A 252 -3.43 -2.40 -14.43
C GLY A 252 -3.77 -1.66 -13.13
N LEU A 253 -2.80 -0.97 -12.52
CA LEU A 253 -3.00 -0.25 -11.25
C LEU A 253 -3.35 1.22 -11.53
N ASP A 254 -4.46 1.66 -10.97
CA ASP A 254 -4.89 3.06 -11.02
C ASP A 254 -4.28 3.84 -9.85
N VAL A 255 -3.19 4.57 -10.13
CA VAL A 255 -2.50 5.39 -9.13
C VAL A 255 -3.34 6.59 -8.66
N SER A 256 -4.31 7.03 -9.47
CA SER A 256 -5.20 8.14 -9.09
C SER A 256 -6.20 7.72 -7.99
N ASN A 257 -6.42 6.42 -7.87
CA ASN A 257 -7.34 5.80 -6.91
C ASN A 257 -6.65 5.31 -5.64
N PHE A 258 -5.36 5.60 -5.45
CA PHE A 258 -4.64 5.20 -4.24
C PHE A 258 -5.20 5.92 -3.03
N ARG A 259 -5.56 5.16 -2.01
CA ARG A 259 -5.98 5.70 -0.72
C ARG A 259 -4.75 5.88 0.18
N ILE A 260 -4.51 7.12 0.57
CA ILE A 260 -3.45 7.45 1.53
C ILE A 260 -4.08 7.49 2.91
N LEU A 261 -3.74 6.51 3.75
CA LEU A 261 -4.22 6.47 5.13
C LEU A 261 -3.21 7.17 6.04
N SER A 262 -3.60 8.31 6.60
CA SER A 262 -2.78 9.14 7.49
C SER A 262 -3.57 9.47 8.76
N ILE A 263 -3.62 8.51 9.69
CA ILE A 263 -4.41 8.56 10.92
C ILE A 263 -3.59 8.81 12.20
N GLY A 264 -2.30 9.07 12.03
CA GLY A 264 -1.40 9.38 13.15
C GLY A 264 -1.39 8.30 14.23
N ASP A 265 -1.48 8.74 15.50
CA ASP A 265 -1.43 7.85 16.66
C ASP A 265 -2.66 6.94 16.80
N LEU A 266 -3.76 7.22 16.07
CA LEU A 266 -4.92 6.32 16.02
C LEU A 266 -4.57 4.94 15.48
N GLY A 267 -3.49 4.82 14.69
CA GLY A 267 -2.99 3.54 14.21
C GLY A 267 -2.60 2.58 15.32
N THR A 268 -2.05 3.09 16.44
CA THR A 268 -1.71 2.27 17.62
C THR A 268 -2.98 1.83 18.33
N GLN A 269 -3.92 2.74 18.58
CA GLN A 269 -5.21 2.41 19.21
C GLN A 269 -6.00 1.40 18.37
N PHE A 270 -5.94 1.52 17.04
CA PHE A 270 -6.56 0.56 16.13
C PHE A 270 -5.99 -0.85 16.31
N ASN A 271 -4.67 -0.98 16.35
CA ASN A 271 -4.02 -2.28 16.49
C ASN A 271 -4.35 -2.93 17.85
N GLU A 272 -4.32 -2.15 18.93
CA GLU A 272 -4.73 -2.63 20.27
C GLU A 272 -6.19 -3.12 20.29
N ARG A 273 -7.10 -2.38 19.64
CA ARG A 273 -8.50 -2.81 19.53
C ARG A 273 -8.63 -4.06 18.67
N TRP A 274 -7.89 -4.15 17.57
CA TRP A 274 -7.89 -5.31 16.69
C TRP A 274 -7.39 -6.56 17.45
N ASP A 275 -6.30 -6.46 18.18
CA ASP A 275 -5.76 -7.56 18.98
C ASP A 275 -6.81 -8.07 19.99
N ASN A 276 -7.53 -7.16 20.64
CA ASN A 276 -8.53 -7.50 21.66
C ASN A 276 -9.83 -8.07 21.07
N GLU A 277 -10.28 -7.59 19.90
CA GLU A 277 -11.62 -7.93 19.38
C GLU A 277 -11.60 -8.92 18.22
N ILE A 278 -10.47 -9.07 17.52
CA ILE A 278 -10.33 -9.94 16.34
C ILE A 278 -9.23 -10.98 16.57
N GLY A 279 -8.03 -10.55 16.92
CA GLY A 279 -6.86 -11.41 17.09
C GLY A 279 -7.02 -12.41 18.23
N SER A 280 -7.79 -12.07 19.25
CA SER A 280 -8.08 -12.92 20.41
C SER A 280 -9.23 -13.92 20.21
N ILE A 281 -9.99 -13.80 19.11
CA ILE A 281 -11.06 -14.75 18.79
C ILE A 281 -10.41 -16.04 18.27
N GLY A 282 -10.43 -17.11 19.05
CA GLY A 282 -9.83 -18.41 18.73
C GLY A 282 -10.62 -19.26 17.74
#